data_6d77443c3e557506f86e5ec19555d3de
#
_entry.id   6d77443c3e557506f86e5ec19555d3de
#
_cell.length_a   1.000
_cell.length_b   1.000
_cell.length_c   1.000
_cell.angle_alpha   90.00
_cell.angle_beta   90.00
_cell.angle_gamma   90.00
#
_symmetry.space_group_name_H-M   'P 1'
#
loop_
_entity.id
_entity.type
_entity.pdbx_description
1 polymer ?
#
loop_
_entity_poly.entity_id
_entity_poly.type
_entity_poly.pdbx_seq_one_letter_code
_entity_poly.pdbx_strand_id
1 'polypeptide(L)'
;MRMVLESLCTVEVRQVETDYWQVVGQVMDRLKRRSLLVMMTDVLDSAGSSGLMINLTRAAARHLVLCVVLTEPRIAEIAESDPVTLQDAYVKAAASHMRLQRHLALETMRSRGIMVLETTPEQLTIQLIRRYLEVRRANLQ
;
A
#
# COMPACT_ATOMS: atom_id res chain seq x y z
N MET A 1 2.68 -22.66 -7.88
CA MET A 1 3.72 -21.65 -7.66
C MET A 1 4.43 -21.24 -8.96
N ARG A 2 4.89 -22.19 -9.79
CA ARG A 2 5.53 -21.92 -11.09
C ARG A 2 4.67 -21.04 -12.03
N MET A 3 3.39 -21.35 -12.19
CA MET A 3 2.45 -20.58 -13.03
C MET A 3 2.30 -19.12 -12.62
N VAL A 4 2.34 -18.81 -11.29
CA VAL A 4 2.24 -17.44 -10.78
C VAL A 4 3.51 -16.66 -11.15
N LEU A 5 4.68 -17.26 -10.99
CA LEU A 5 5.95 -16.64 -11.39
C LEU A 5 6.02 -16.42 -12.90
N GLU A 6 5.62 -17.40 -13.71
CA GLU A 6 5.56 -17.25 -15.16
C GLU A 6 4.61 -16.12 -15.58
N SER A 7 3.44 -16.01 -14.94
CA SER A 7 2.50 -14.91 -15.20
C SER A 7 3.05 -13.55 -14.81
N LEU A 8 3.79 -13.46 -13.69
CA LEU A 8 4.41 -12.19 -13.26
C LEU A 8 5.55 -11.76 -14.18
N CYS A 9 6.33 -12.71 -14.73
CA CYS A 9 7.41 -12.39 -15.67
C CYS A 9 6.90 -11.88 -17.03
N THR A 10 5.64 -12.11 -17.37
CA THR A 10 5.03 -11.64 -18.63
C THR A 10 4.30 -10.31 -18.51
N VAL A 11 4.27 -9.71 -17.30
CA VAL A 11 3.63 -8.42 -17.08
C VAL A 11 4.48 -7.30 -17.69
N GLU A 12 3.91 -6.60 -18.66
CA GLU A 12 4.52 -5.41 -19.26
C GLU A 12 4.15 -4.17 -18.44
N VAL A 13 5.16 -3.33 -18.18
CA VAL A 13 4.95 -2.02 -17.54
C VAL A 13 4.35 -1.06 -18.58
N ARG A 14 3.20 -0.49 -18.28
CA ARG A 14 2.58 0.57 -19.08
C ARG A 14 2.53 1.85 -18.26
N GLN A 15 2.94 2.97 -18.88
CA GLN A 15 2.83 4.30 -18.28
C GLN A 15 1.40 4.84 -18.46
N VAL A 16 0.45 4.26 -17.76
CA VAL A 16 -0.96 4.70 -17.72
C VAL A 16 -1.37 4.85 -16.27
N GLU A 17 -2.27 5.80 -16.02
CA GLU A 17 -2.85 5.96 -14.69
C GLU A 17 -3.62 4.68 -14.29
N THR A 18 -3.41 4.23 -13.06
CA THR A 18 -4.03 2.99 -12.57
C THR A 18 -5.51 3.21 -12.27
N ASP A 19 -6.37 2.51 -13.00
CA ASP A 19 -7.80 2.47 -12.70
C ASP A 19 -8.08 1.48 -11.54
N TYR A 20 -7.95 1.98 -10.32
CA TYR A 20 -8.22 1.20 -9.10
C TYR A 20 -9.66 0.73 -9.02
N TRP A 21 -10.61 1.48 -9.58
CA TRP A 21 -12.02 1.11 -9.60
C TRP A 21 -12.24 -0.17 -10.41
N GLN A 22 -11.72 -0.18 -11.63
CA GLN A 22 -11.85 -1.33 -12.52
C GLN A 22 -11.13 -2.57 -11.95
N VAL A 23 -9.90 -2.40 -11.48
CA VAL A 23 -9.09 -3.51 -10.95
C VAL A 23 -9.74 -4.15 -9.73
N VAL A 24 -10.10 -3.36 -8.71
CA VAL A 24 -10.72 -3.88 -7.50
C VAL A 24 -12.10 -4.46 -7.80
N GLY A 25 -12.88 -3.83 -8.68
CA GLY A 25 -14.17 -4.35 -9.14
C GLY A 25 -14.05 -5.75 -9.73
N GLN A 26 -13.15 -5.94 -10.69
CA GLN A 26 -12.90 -7.25 -11.33
C GLN A 26 -12.44 -8.32 -10.33
N VAL A 27 -11.60 -7.96 -9.36
CA VAL A 27 -11.16 -8.88 -8.31
C VAL A 27 -12.35 -9.28 -7.43
N MET A 28 -13.17 -8.32 -7.01
CA MET A 28 -14.36 -8.56 -6.17
C MET A 28 -15.39 -9.46 -6.86
N ASP A 29 -15.58 -9.33 -8.16
CA ASP A 29 -16.51 -10.17 -8.93
C ASP A 29 -16.06 -11.63 -9.01
N ARG A 30 -14.74 -11.87 -8.99
CA ARG A 30 -14.14 -13.22 -9.02
C ARG A 30 -14.11 -13.88 -7.63
N LEU A 31 -14.04 -13.11 -6.55
CA LEU A 31 -13.95 -13.62 -5.19
C LEU A 31 -15.34 -13.93 -4.63
N LYS A 32 -15.74 -15.21 -4.67
CA LYS A 32 -17.03 -15.70 -4.14
C LYS A 32 -17.03 -15.99 -2.63
N ARG A 33 -15.86 -16.09 -2.01
CA ARG A 33 -15.68 -16.40 -0.58
C ARG A 33 -14.82 -15.32 0.07
N ARG A 34 -14.96 -15.15 1.38
CA ARG A 34 -14.10 -14.27 2.18
C ARG A 34 -12.63 -14.65 1.96
N SER A 35 -11.86 -13.73 1.46
CA SER A 35 -10.47 -13.94 1.06
C SER A 35 -9.58 -12.86 1.64
N LEU A 36 -8.28 -13.09 1.69
CA LEU A 36 -7.29 -12.06 1.96
C LEU A 36 -6.91 -11.39 0.63
N LEU A 37 -7.19 -10.11 0.53
CA LEU A 37 -6.78 -9.26 -0.58
C LEU A 37 -5.53 -8.47 -0.16
N VAL A 38 -4.43 -8.68 -0.86
CA VAL A 38 -3.18 -7.94 -0.64
C VAL A 38 -3.00 -6.94 -1.78
N MET A 39 -2.99 -5.66 -1.43
CA MET A 39 -2.66 -4.56 -2.33
C MET A 39 -1.27 -4.06 -2.00
N MET A 40 -0.37 -3.99 -2.99
CA MET A 40 0.96 -3.42 -2.82
C MET A 40 1.04 -2.10 -3.58
N THR A 41 1.51 -1.05 -2.92
CA THR A 41 1.67 0.28 -3.51
C THR A 41 2.83 1.02 -2.87
N ASP A 42 3.46 1.91 -3.61
CA ASP A 42 4.51 2.81 -3.14
C ASP A 42 4.01 4.26 -2.99
N VAL A 43 2.87 4.58 -3.61
CA VAL A 43 2.33 5.94 -3.65
C VAL A 43 1.04 6.01 -2.84
N LEU A 44 1.04 6.88 -1.84
CA LEU A 44 -0.15 7.31 -1.11
C LEU A 44 -0.15 8.84 -1.07
N ASP A 45 -0.59 9.45 -2.14
CA ASP A 45 -0.94 10.87 -2.12
C ASP A 45 -2.44 11.05 -1.85
N SER A 46 -2.81 12.23 -1.40
CA SER A 46 -4.21 12.54 -1.06
C SER A 46 -5.10 12.65 -2.30
N ALA A 47 -4.55 12.94 -3.46
CA ALA A 47 -5.29 13.15 -4.70
C ALA A 47 -5.55 11.83 -5.45
N GLY A 48 -4.50 11.00 -5.64
CA GLY A 48 -4.62 9.70 -6.32
C GLY A 48 -5.23 8.59 -5.44
N SER A 49 -5.13 8.73 -4.11
CA SER A 49 -5.57 7.68 -3.17
C SER A 49 -7.07 7.63 -2.90
N SER A 50 -7.85 8.65 -3.27
CA SER A 50 -9.28 8.72 -2.95
C SER A 50 -10.07 7.58 -3.59
N GLY A 51 -9.84 7.29 -4.87
CA GLY A 51 -10.44 6.18 -5.58
C GLY A 51 -10.03 4.83 -5.02
N LEU A 52 -8.73 4.65 -4.72
CA LEU A 52 -8.21 3.45 -4.07
C LEU A 52 -8.85 3.24 -2.70
N MET A 53 -8.94 4.28 -1.87
CA MET A 53 -9.52 4.24 -0.54
C MET A 53 -10.97 3.76 -0.54
N ILE A 54 -11.81 4.31 -1.43
CA ILE A 54 -13.22 3.91 -1.58
C ILE A 54 -13.32 2.43 -1.92
N ASN A 55 -12.53 1.98 -2.89
CA ASN A 55 -12.55 0.60 -3.36
C ASN A 55 -12.04 -0.39 -2.31
N LEU A 56 -10.96 -0.07 -1.61
CA LEU A 56 -10.46 -0.91 -0.52
C LEU A 56 -11.44 -0.97 0.66
N THR A 57 -12.14 0.13 0.97
CA THR A 57 -13.19 0.14 2.01
C THR A 57 -14.35 -0.78 1.63
N ARG A 58 -14.79 -0.77 0.36
CA ARG A 58 -15.81 -1.70 -0.14
C ARG A 58 -15.35 -3.15 -0.06
N ALA A 59 -14.09 -3.41 -0.42
CA ALA A 59 -13.51 -4.74 -0.32
C ALA A 59 -13.41 -5.20 1.15
N ALA A 60 -13.05 -4.33 2.08
CA ALA A 60 -12.94 -4.64 3.51
C ALA A 60 -14.27 -5.05 4.16
N ALA A 61 -15.40 -4.63 3.60
CA ALA A 61 -16.73 -5.06 4.05
C ALA A 61 -17.00 -6.57 3.82
N ARG A 62 -16.31 -7.20 2.89
CA ARG A 62 -16.53 -8.62 2.50
C ARG A 62 -15.30 -9.50 2.64
N HIS A 63 -14.12 -8.93 2.56
CA HIS A 63 -12.83 -9.61 2.55
C HIS A 63 -11.90 -9.04 3.61
N LEU A 64 -10.80 -9.72 3.86
CA LEU A 64 -9.70 -9.17 4.65
C LEU A 64 -8.80 -8.40 3.69
N VAL A 65 -8.61 -7.11 3.93
CA VAL A 65 -7.77 -6.26 3.09
C VAL A 65 -6.49 -5.91 3.81
N LEU A 66 -5.37 -6.21 3.19
CA LEU A 66 -4.03 -5.82 3.62
C LEU A 66 -3.42 -4.89 2.57
N CYS A 67 -3.25 -3.63 2.93
CA CYS A 67 -2.51 -2.67 2.12
C CYS A 67 -1.04 -2.67 2.56
N VAL A 68 -0.16 -3.06 1.65
CA VAL A 68 1.29 -3.03 1.84
C VAL A 68 1.84 -1.79 1.17
N VAL A 69 2.44 -0.93 1.96
CA VAL A 69 3.00 0.34 1.51
C VAL A 69 4.51 0.28 1.55
N LEU A 70 5.12 0.41 0.38
CA LEU A 70 6.57 0.49 0.28
C LEU A 70 7.04 1.87 0.69
N THR A 71 8.03 1.91 1.58
CA THR A 71 8.61 3.14 2.09
C THR A 71 10.04 3.30 1.61
N GLU A 72 10.40 4.52 1.27
CA GLU A 72 11.77 4.90 0.93
C GLU A 72 12.42 5.57 2.16
N PRO A 73 13.42 4.93 2.80
CA PRO A 73 14.07 5.48 4.00
C PRO A 73 14.68 6.85 3.80
N ARG A 74 15.17 7.17 2.60
CA ARG A 74 15.75 8.47 2.28
C ARG A 74 14.80 9.63 2.47
N ILE A 75 13.49 9.43 2.27
CA ILE A 75 12.50 10.48 2.50
C ILE A 75 12.43 10.83 3.99
N ALA A 76 12.55 9.83 4.87
CA ALA A 76 12.59 10.04 6.31
C ALA A 76 13.87 10.77 6.73
N GLU A 77 15.02 10.36 6.22
CA GLU A 77 16.32 10.99 6.47
C GLU A 77 16.32 12.47 6.05
N ILE A 78 15.80 12.78 4.86
CA ILE A 78 15.68 14.16 4.36
C ILE A 78 14.74 14.99 5.25
N ALA A 79 13.61 14.44 5.66
CA ALA A 79 12.65 15.13 6.50
C ALA A 79 13.21 15.44 7.90
N GLU A 80 14.16 14.66 8.38
CA GLU A 80 14.82 14.81 9.70
C GLU A 80 16.15 15.56 9.63
N SER A 81 16.72 15.79 8.44
CA SER A 81 17.99 16.49 8.24
C SER A 81 17.90 17.98 8.63
N ASP A 82 19.03 18.56 9.02
CA ASP A 82 19.13 20.00 9.24
C ASP A 82 19.49 20.68 7.91
N PRO A 83 18.64 21.61 7.39
CA PRO A 83 18.89 22.26 6.13
C PRO A 83 20.03 23.29 6.26
N VAL A 84 21.00 23.23 5.37
CA VAL A 84 22.14 24.16 5.32
C VAL A 84 21.87 25.28 4.31
N THR A 85 21.18 24.96 3.25
CA THR A 85 20.84 25.90 2.17
C THR A 85 19.34 26.13 2.08
N LEU A 86 18.93 27.19 1.41
CA LEU A 86 17.51 27.44 1.10
C LEU A 86 16.90 26.28 0.30
N GLN A 87 17.66 25.70 -0.62
CA GLN A 87 17.22 24.54 -1.40
C GLN A 87 17.00 23.33 -0.51
N ASP A 88 17.88 23.05 0.45
CA ASP A 88 17.70 21.96 1.41
C ASP A 88 16.43 22.16 2.25
N ALA A 89 16.13 23.40 2.63
CA ALA A 89 14.90 23.71 3.35
C ALA A 89 13.64 23.40 2.54
N TYR A 90 13.64 23.70 1.23
CA TYR A 90 12.51 23.31 0.37
C TYR A 90 12.39 21.79 0.21
N VAL A 91 13.50 21.07 0.04
CA VAL A 91 13.51 19.62 -0.09
C VAL A 91 13.03 18.96 1.21
N LYS A 92 13.49 19.45 2.37
CA LYS A 92 13.00 19.01 3.68
C LYS A 92 11.50 19.25 3.85
N ALA A 93 11.02 20.45 3.49
CA ALA A 93 9.60 20.77 3.57
C ALA A 93 8.75 19.84 2.70
N ALA A 94 9.19 19.56 1.47
CA ALA A 94 8.51 18.62 0.59
C ALA A 94 8.50 17.19 1.16
N ALA A 95 9.62 16.69 1.65
CA ALA A 95 9.72 15.37 2.28
C ALA A 95 8.82 15.27 3.54
N SER A 96 8.81 16.30 4.37
CA SER A 96 7.94 16.37 5.55
C SER A 96 6.46 16.38 5.18
N HIS A 97 6.09 17.12 4.13
CA HIS A 97 4.73 17.14 3.62
C HIS A 97 4.30 15.77 3.07
N MET A 98 5.16 15.10 2.29
CA MET A 98 4.88 13.74 1.80
C MET A 98 4.69 12.75 2.96
N ARG A 99 5.51 12.80 4.01
CA ARG A 99 5.36 11.96 5.21
C ARG A 99 4.02 12.21 5.91
N LEU A 100 3.64 13.47 6.07
CA LEU A 100 2.36 13.83 6.69
C LEU A 100 1.17 13.31 5.87
N GLN A 101 1.17 13.53 4.56
CA GLN A 101 0.10 13.05 3.68
C GLN A 101 -0.03 11.52 3.74
N ARG A 102 1.10 10.81 3.67
CA ARG A 102 1.13 9.37 3.82
C ARG A 102 0.57 8.91 5.17
N HIS A 103 1.00 9.53 6.27
CA HIS A 103 0.52 9.20 7.61
C HIS A 103 -1.00 9.34 7.72
N LEU A 104 -1.56 10.44 7.24
CA LEU A 104 -3.01 10.69 7.24
C LEU A 104 -3.78 9.66 6.39
N ALA A 105 -3.24 9.28 5.23
CA ALA A 105 -3.83 8.24 4.39
C ALA A 105 -3.86 6.88 5.10
N LEU A 106 -2.76 6.49 5.75
CA LEU A 106 -2.65 5.23 6.49
C LEU A 106 -3.59 5.18 7.70
N GLU A 107 -3.69 6.26 8.48
CA GLU A 107 -4.64 6.36 9.58
C GLU A 107 -6.09 6.25 9.09
N THR A 108 -6.41 6.88 7.96
CA THR A 108 -7.72 6.75 7.33
C THR A 108 -7.99 5.31 6.89
N MET A 109 -7.00 4.58 6.35
CA MET A 109 -7.14 3.17 6.02
C MET A 109 -7.42 2.32 7.26
N ARG A 110 -6.65 2.51 8.33
CA ARG A 110 -6.80 1.78 9.61
C ARG A 110 -8.18 2.00 10.21
N SER A 111 -8.66 3.24 10.23
CA SER A 111 -10.00 3.58 10.76
C SER A 111 -11.15 2.93 9.97
N ARG A 112 -10.91 2.56 8.70
CA ARG A 112 -11.88 1.87 7.83
C ARG A 112 -11.75 0.35 7.84
N GLY A 113 -10.97 -0.21 8.77
CA GLY A 113 -10.79 -1.65 8.89
C GLY A 113 -9.84 -2.28 7.88
N ILE A 114 -9.04 -1.48 7.18
CA ILE A 114 -8.00 -1.95 6.28
C ILE A 114 -6.73 -2.17 7.10
N MET A 115 -6.18 -3.39 7.04
CA MET A 115 -4.88 -3.67 7.64
C MET A 115 -3.79 -2.99 6.82
N VAL A 116 -2.84 -2.36 7.49
CA VAL A 116 -1.73 -1.65 6.86
C VAL A 116 -0.41 -2.28 7.28
N LEU A 117 0.45 -2.52 6.32
CA LEU A 117 1.84 -2.93 6.51
C LEU A 117 2.76 -1.94 5.79
N GLU A 118 3.51 -1.15 6.56
CA GLU A 118 4.57 -0.29 6.05
C GLU A 118 5.88 -1.05 6.09
N THR A 119 6.60 -1.12 4.97
CA THR A 119 7.84 -1.88 4.88
C THR A 119 8.75 -1.34 3.77
N THR A 120 10.04 -1.58 3.90
CA THR A 120 10.98 -1.33 2.80
C THR A 120 11.02 -2.53 1.84
N PRO A 121 11.49 -2.35 0.59
CA PRO A 121 11.61 -3.46 -0.36
C PRO A 121 12.42 -4.64 0.17
N GLU A 122 13.49 -4.38 0.95
CA GLU A 122 14.37 -5.41 1.51
C GLU A 122 13.68 -6.27 2.56
N GLN A 123 12.76 -5.67 3.33
CA GLN A 123 12.05 -6.35 4.41
C GLN A 123 10.70 -6.92 3.99
N LEU A 124 10.22 -6.57 2.80
CA LEU A 124 8.89 -6.90 2.30
C LEU A 124 8.56 -8.38 2.47
N THR A 125 9.41 -9.26 1.99
CA THR A 125 9.14 -10.72 2.00
C THR A 125 8.92 -11.24 3.41
N ILE A 126 9.80 -10.90 4.34
CA ILE A 126 9.75 -11.40 5.73
C ILE A 126 8.52 -10.84 6.44
N GLN A 127 8.28 -9.54 6.32
CA GLN A 127 7.17 -8.88 7.01
C GLN A 127 5.82 -9.29 6.42
N LEU A 128 5.71 -9.47 5.10
CA LEU A 128 4.49 -9.94 4.46
C LEU A 128 4.13 -11.37 4.87
N ILE A 129 5.11 -12.28 4.90
CA ILE A 129 4.88 -13.66 5.36
C ILE A 129 4.46 -13.67 6.83
N ARG A 130 5.12 -12.92 7.70
CA ARG A 130 4.73 -12.79 9.11
C ARG A 130 3.28 -12.32 9.23
N ARG A 131 2.92 -11.25 8.52
CA ARG A 131 1.57 -10.69 8.55
C ARG A 131 0.52 -11.67 8.02
N TYR A 132 0.82 -12.38 6.95
CA TYR A 132 -0.03 -13.44 6.42
C TYR A 132 -0.29 -14.55 7.45
N LEU A 133 0.74 -15.01 8.16
CA LEU A 133 0.60 -16.06 9.18
C LEU A 133 -0.21 -15.57 10.38
N GLU A 134 -0.05 -14.32 10.82
CA GLU A 134 -0.87 -13.71 11.87
C GLU A 134 -2.36 -13.69 11.48
N VAL A 135 -2.66 -13.17 10.28
CA VAL A 135 -4.03 -13.11 9.75
C VAL A 135 -4.64 -14.52 9.65
N ARG A 136 -3.87 -15.49 9.18
CA ARG A 136 -4.33 -16.88 9.07
C ARG A 136 -4.64 -17.48 10.45
N ARG A 137 -3.79 -17.26 11.45
CA ARG A 137 -4.02 -17.74 12.82
C ARG A 137 -5.27 -17.12 13.44
N ALA A 138 -5.47 -15.81 13.29
CA ALA A 138 -6.63 -15.10 13.80
C ALA A 138 -7.96 -15.52 13.16
N ASN A 139 -7.94 -16.08 11.94
CA ASN A 139 -9.15 -16.55 11.24
C ASN A 139 -9.41 -18.07 11.37
N LEU A 140 -8.55 -18.81 12.07
CA LEU A 140 -8.73 -20.22 12.37
C LEU A 140 -9.34 -20.45 13.77
N GLN A 141 -9.53 -19.39 14.55
CA GLN A 141 -10.27 -19.35 15.81
C GLN A 141 -11.70 -18.87 15.58
#